data_9c81be1c7082020035086b29ca02284f
#
_entry.id   9c81be1c7082020035086b29ca02284f
#
_cell.length_a   1.000
_cell.length_b   1.000
_cell.length_c   1.000
_cell.angle_alpha   90.00
_cell.angle_beta   90.00
_cell.angle_gamma   90.00
#
_symmetry.space_group_name_H-M   'P 1'
#
loop_
_entity.id
_entity.type
_entity.pdbx_description
1 polymer ?
#
loop_
_entity_poly.entity_id
_entity_poly.type
_entity_poly.pdbx_seq_one_letter_code
_entity_poly.pdbx_strand_id
1 'polypeptide(L)'
;MKKIYLDNAATTPIRQEVSDEMVNVMQSEYGNPSSTHSVGRSAKAVVETARKLIAKQLNCNAQEIIFTSSATEATNWILRNAVSHFGVKRIITSKIEHH
;
A
#
# COMPACT_ATOMS: atom_id res chain seq x y z
N MET A 1 5.55 14.01 -33.40
CA MET A 1 5.42 12.53 -33.33
C MET A 1 4.72 12.14 -32.04
N LYS A 2 3.70 11.28 -32.11
CA LYS A 2 3.04 10.73 -30.93
C LYS A 2 3.95 9.65 -30.32
N LYS A 3 4.41 9.85 -29.07
CA LYS A 3 5.19 8.81 -28.37
C LYS A 3 4.28 7.63 -28.06
N ILE A 4 4.71 6.42 -28.42
CA ILE A 4 4.03 5.18 -28.04
C ILE A 4 4.84 4.53 -26.94
N TYR A 5 4.21 4.28 -25.79
CA TYR A 5 4.82 3.59 -24.65
C TYR A 5 4.24 2.17 -24.55
N LEU A 6 5.11 1.17 -24.62
CA LEU A 6 4.72 -0.25 -24.66
C LEU A 6 5.21 -1.05 -23.43
N ASP A 7 5.80 -0.38 -22.44
CA ASP A 7 6.33 -1.03 -21.23
C ASP A 7 5.41 -0.84 -20.03
N ASN A 8 4.12 -1.05 -20.22
CA ASN A 8 3.12 -0.88 -19.16
C ASN A 8 3.24 -1.93 -18.03
N ALA A 9 3.99 -3.01 -18.24
CA ALA A 9 4.32 -3.95 -17.19
C ALA A 9 5.28 -3.36 -16.14
N ALA A 10 6.15 -2.45 -16.54
CA ALA A 10 7.07 -1.76 -15.64
C ALA A 10 6.39 -0.58 -14.94
N THR A 11 5.72 0.30 -15.71
CA THR A 11 5.06 1.49 -15.16
C THR A 11 3.85 1.88 -15.98
N THR A 12 2.92 2.59 -15.35
CA THR A 12 1.76 3.22 -16.00
C THR A 12 1.65 4.68 -15.58
N PRO A 13 1.08 5.56 -16.41
CA PRO A 13 0.76 6.92 -15.99
C PRO A 13 -0.15 6.91 -14.76
N ILE A 14 0.13 7.80 -13.82
CA ILE A 14 -0.78 8.03 -12.69
C ILE A 14 -2.09 8.63 -13.24
N ARG A 15 -3.20 8.12 -12.77
CA ARG A 15 -4.52 8.66 -13.11
C ARG A 15 -4.68 10.05 -12.52
N GLN A 16 -5.36 10.95 -13.23
CA GLN A 16 -5.51 12.36 -12.80
C GLN A 16 -6.18 12.44 -11.42
N GLU A 17 -7.23 11.68 -11.18
CA GLU A 17 -7.95 11.68 -9.91
C GLU A 17 -7.05 11.26 -8.73
N VAL A 18 -6.09 10.37 -8.97
CA VAL A 18 -5.14 9.92 -7.94
C VAL A 18 -4.13 11.02 -7.64
N SER A 19 -3.59 11.69 -8.67
CA SER A 19 -2.63 12.78 -8.47
C SER A 19 -3.28 13.97 -7.77
N ASP A 20 -4.51 14.30 -8.11
CA ASP A 20 -5.27 15.40 -7.49
C ASP A 20 -5.54 15.10 -6.00
N GLU A 21 -5.94 13.87 -5.67
CA GLU A 21 -6.13 13.46 -4.27
C GLU A 21 -4.81 13.44 -3.48
N MET A 22 -3.71 13.01 -4.08
CA MET A 22 -2.39 13.08 -3.44
C MET A 22 -2.01 14.52 -3.10
N VAL A 23 -2.20 15.46 -4.03
CA VAL A 23 -1.93 16.88 -3.79
C VAL A 23 -2.83 17.42 -2.69
N ASN A 24 -4.13 17.12 -2.73
CA ASN A 24 -5.09 17.53 -1.71
C ASN A 24 -4.67 17.06 -0.31
N VAL A 25 -4.37 15.77 -0.16
CA VAL A 25 -3.96 15.19 1.13
C VAL A 25 -2.63 15.80 1.61
N MET A 26 -1.63 15.97 0.74
CA MET A 26 -0.36 16.59 1.11
C MET A 26 -0.50 18.04 1.59
N GLN A 27 -1.48 18.78 1.07
CA GLN A 27 -1.72 20.18 1.44
C GLN A 27 -2.58 20.32 2.70
N SER A 28 -3.56 19.44 2.90
CA SER A 28 -4.56 19.58 3.97
C SER A 28 -4.27 18.71 5.20
N GLU A 29 -3.64 17.53 5.02
CA GLU A 29 -3.51 16.51 6.07
C GLU A 29 -2.04 16.24 6.46
N TYR A 30 -1.34 17.29 6.85
CA TYR A 30 0.08 17.24 7.23
C TYR A 30 0.32 16.68 8.65
N GLY A 31 -0.74 16.31 9.37
CA GLY A 31 -0.64 15.81 10.75
C GLY A 31 -0.04 14.42 10.85
N ASN A 32 0.66 14.17 11.97
CA ASN A 32 1.09 12.81 12.28
C ASN A 32 -0.12 11.99 12.78
N PRO A 33 -0.49 10.88 12.10
CA PRO A 33 -1.62 10.04 12.49
C PRO A 33 -1.53 9.44 13.91
N SER A 34 -0.34 9.41 14.49
CA SER A 34 -0.12 8.93 15.87
C SER A 34 -0.37 10.01 16.94
N SER A 35 -0.53 11.28 16.55
CA SER A 35 -0.77 12.38 17.48
C SER A 35 -2.20 12.41 17.99
N THR A 36 -2.37 12.79 19.26
CA THR A 36 -3.68 12.82 19.94
C THR A 36 -4.48 14.10 19.72
N HIS A 37 -3.86 15.16 19.18
CA HIS A 37 -4.53 16.42 18.87
C HIS A 37 -5.37 16.36 17.58
N SER A 38 -6.18 17.37 17.32
CA SER A 38 -7.15 17.39 16.22
C SER A 38 -6.53 17.12 14.83
N VAL A 39 -5.39 17.74 14.54
CA VAL A 39 -4.71 17.60 13.25
C VAL A 39 -4.21 16.17 13.03
N GLY A 40 -3.67 15.52 14.08
CA GLY A 40 -3.28 14.11 13.99
C GLY A 40 -4.47 13.16 13.84
N ARG A 41 -5.59 13.46 14.52
CA ARG A 41 -6.82 12.68 14.37
C ARG A 41 -7.41 12.79 12.98
N SER A 42 -7.35 13.98 12.34
CA SER A 42 -7.76 14.17 10.95
C SER A 42 -6.94 13.30 10.00
N ALA A 43 -5.62 13.39 10.06
CA ALA A 43 -4.73 12.56 9.25
C ALA A 43 -4.97 11.05 9.47
N LYS A 44 -5.18 10.62 10.73
CA LYS A 44 -5.55 9.23 11.04
C LYS A 44 -6.86 8.82 10.39
N ALA A 45 -7.86 9.69 10.38
CA ALA A 45 -9.16 9.38 9.79
C ALA A 45 -9.06 9.13 8.29
N VAL A 46 -8.21 9.87 7.56
CA VAL A 46 -7.93 9.65 6.13
C VAL A 46 -7.34 8.25 5.91
N VAL A 47 -6.29 7.89 6.67
CA VAL A 47 -5.65 6.56 6.58
C VAL A 47 -6.66 5.44 6.87
N GLU A 48 -7.45 5.58 7.93
CA GLU A 48 -8.43 4.54 8.30
C GLU A 48 -9.59 4.44 7.30
N THR A 49 -9.98 5.54 6.66
CA THR A 49 -10.97 5.52 5.59
C THR A 49 -10.44 4.75 4.38
N ALA A 50 -9.22 5.03 3.94
CA ALA A 50 -8.57 4.30 2.87
C ALA A 50 -8.48 2.79 3.19
N ARG A 51 -8.07 2.44 4.41
CA ARG A 51 -7.99 1.06 4.90
C ARG A 51 -9.33 0.34 4.79
N LYS A 52 -10.41 0.96 5.25
CA LYS A 52 -11.77 0.41 5.17
C LYS A 52 -12.26 0.21 3.74
N LEU A 53 -11.95 1.16 2.85
CA LEU A 53 -12.32 1.06 1.44
C LEU A 53 -11.60 -0.11 0.76
N ILE A 54 -10.31 -0.28 1.00
CA ILE A 54 -9.53 -1.41 0.47
C ILE A 54 -10.08 -2.73 1.02
N ALA A 55 -10.27 -2.82 2.32
CA ALA A 55 -10.80 -4.02 2.97
C ALA A 55 -12.16 -4.44 2.38
N LYS A 56 -13.05 -3.46 2.13
CA LYS A 56 -14.34 -3.71 1.48
C LYS A 56 -14.19 -4.30 0.08
N GLN A 57 -13.24 -3.79 -0.72
CA GLN A 57 -13.00 -4.32 -2.07
C GLN A 57 -12.42 -5.73 -2.05
N LEU A 58 -11.62 -6.06 -1.03
CA LEU A 58 -11.02 -7.38 -0.85
C LEU A 58 -11.91 -8.34 -0.06
N ASN A 59 -13.10 -7.90 0.39
CA ASN A 59 -14.02 -8.67 1.23
C ASN A 59 -13.34 -9.25 2.49
N CYS A 60 -12.57 -8.40 3.19
CA CYS A 60 -11.88 -8.74 4.44
C CYS A 60 -12.09 -7.65 5.51
N ASN A 61 -11.60 -7.89 6.73
CA ASN A 61 -11.66 -6.91 7.80
C ASN A 61 -10.59 -5.81 7.60
N ALA A 62 -10.90 -4.58 8.02
CA ALA A 62 -9.94 -3.48 7.94
C ALA A 62 -8.64 -3.76 8.72
N GLN A 63 -8.70 -4.55 9.79
CA GLN A 63 -7.53 -4.96 10.58
C GLN A 63 -6.58 -5.92 9.84
N GLU A 64 -7.04 -6.57 8.77
CA GLU A 64 -6.23 -7.45 7.93
C GLU A 64 -5.45 -6.67 6.85
N ILE A 65 -5.72 -5.36 6.70
CA ILE A 65 -5.00 -4.50 5.76
C ILE A 65 -3.85 -3.81 6.49
N ILE A 66 -2.64 -4.04 6.03
CA ILE A 66 -1.43 -3.43 6.58
C ILE A 66 -0.73 -2.65 5.47
N PHE A 67 -0.53 -1.36 5.68
CA PHE A 67 0.23 -0.52 4.77
C PHE A 67 1.73 -0.69 5.02
N THR A 68 2.49 -0.90 3.96
CA THR A 68 3.95 -1.01 3.97
C THR A 68 4.56 0.02 3.03
N SER A 69 5.85 0.29 3.18
CA SER A 69 6.57 1.24 2.32
C SER A 69 6.76 0.73 0.89
N SER A 70 6.72 -0.59 0.69
CA SER A 70 6.95 -1.21 -0.63
C SER A 70 6.50 -2.67 -0.66
N ALA A 71 6.36 -3.21 -1.87
CA ALA A 71 6.14 -4.64 -2.08
C ALA A 71 7.29 -5.48 -1.52
N THR A 72 8.54 -4.99 -1.58
CA THR A 72 9.71 -5.65 -1.01
C THR A 72 9.57 -5.83 0.50
N GLU A 73 9.14 -4.79 1.22
CA GLU A 73 8.87 -4.90 2.66
C GLU A 73 7.77 -5.92 2.95
N ALA A 74 6.65 -5.83 2.25
CA ALA A 74 5.51 -6.74 2.43
C ALA A 74 5.92 -8.20 2.18
N THR A 75 6.63 -8.48 1.10
CA THR A 75 7.08 -9.83 0.73
C THR A 75 8.05 -10.38 1.78
N ASN A 76 9.07 -9.60 2.19
CA ASN A 76 10.01 -10.01 3.22
C ASN A 76 9.32 -10.28 4.55
N TRP A 77 8.35 -9.45 4.92
CA TRP A 77 7.59 -9.64 6.15
C TRP A 77 6.79 -10.95 6.12
N ILE A 78 6.05 -11.21 5.02
CA ILE A 78 5.27 -12.44 4.86
C ILE A 78 6.18 -13.67 4.88
N LEU A 79 7.27 -13.69 4.11
CA LEU A 79 8.16 -14.83 4.02
C LEU A 79 8.83 -15.14 5.36
N ARG A 80 9.32 -14.13 6.08
CA ARG A 80 9.93 -14.31 7.39
C ARG A 80 8.93 -14.84 8.42
N ASN A 81 7.71 -14.29 8.46
CA ASN A 81 6.69 -14.78 9.37
C ASN A 81 6.21 -16.20 9.02
N ALA A 82 6.10 -16.54 7.74
CA ALA A 82 5.75 -17.89 7.30
C ALA A 82 6.70 -18.92 7.90
N VAL A 83 8.00 -18.66 7.87
CA VAL A 83 9.02 -19.58 8.43
C VAL A 83 9.03 -19.53 9.96
N SER A 84 9.09 -18.32 10.56
CA SER A 84 9.36 -18.18 12.00
C SER A 84 8.15 -18.44 12.88
N HIS A 85 6.93 -18.13 12.42
CA HIS A 85 5.70 -18.21 13.22
C HIS A 85 4.75 -19.30 12.76
N PHE A 86 4.64 -19.53 11.44
CA PHE A 86 3.71 -20.53 10.91
C PHE A 86 4.38 -21.87 10.61
N GLY A 87 5.68 -22.00 10.88
CA GLY A 87 6.42 -23.26 10.75
C GLY A 87 6.53 -23.78 9.31
N VAL A 88 6.41 -22.91 8.31
CA VAL A 88 6.57 -23.26 6.90
C VAL A 88 8.00 -23.76 6.67
N LYS A 89 8.15 -24.98 6.19
CA LYS A 89 9.44 -25.64 5.95
C LYS A 89 9.88 -25.61 4.49
N ARG A 90 9.01 -25.23 3.58
CA ARG A 90 9.30 -25.20 2.14
C ARG A 90 8.65 -24.00 1.49
N ILE A 91 9.43 -23.25 0.74
CA ILE A 91 8.98 -22.14 -0.10
C ILE A 91 9.25 -22.52 -1.54
N ILE A 92 8.25 -22.38 -2.41
CA ILE A 92 8.36 -22.62 -3.84
C ILE A 92 8.25 -21.26 -4.53
N THR A 93 9.20 -20.97 -5.40
CA THR A 93 9.27 -19.73 -6.18
C THR A 93 9.68 -20.01 -7.61
N SER A 94 9.53 -19.06 -8.49
CA SER A 94 9.96 -19.16 -9.89
C SER A 94 11.28 -18.40 -10.11
N LYS A 95 11.96 -18.70 -11.24
CA LYS A 95 13.18 -17.96 -11.65
C LYS A 95 12.88 -16.60 -12.26
N ILE A 96 11.62 -16.31 -12.55
CA ILE A 96 11.17 -15.08 -13.22
C ILE A 96 10.54 -14.07 -12.26
N GLU A 97 10.65 -14.31 -10.95
CA GLU A 97 10.24 -13.34 -9.95
C GLU A 97 11.10 -12.07 -10.04
N HIS A 98 10.52 -10.96 -9.59
CA HIS A 98 11.25 -9.70 -9.52
C HIS A 98 12.44 -9.82 -8.56
N HIS A 99 13.62 -9.36 -9.00
CA HIS A 99 14.87 -9.36 -8.22
C HIS A 99 14.89 -8.27 -7.14
#